data_4cd9a833c465fd250858cf9fc5e984d9
#
_entry.id   4cd9a833c465fd250858cf9fc5e984d9
#
_cell.length_a   1.000
_cell.length_b   1.000
_cell.length_c   1.000
_cell.angle_alpha   90.00
_cell.angle_beta   90.00
_cell.angle_gamma   90.00
#
_symmetry.space_group_name_H-M   'P 1'
#
loop_
_entity.id
_entity.type
_entity.pdbx_description
1 polymer ?
#
loop_
_entity_poly.entity_id
_entity_poly.type
_entity_poly.pdbx_seq_one_letter_code
_entity_poly.pdbx_strand_id
1 'polypeptide(L)'
;MAYTGEFQVYEDIIQEMSIVYQHDKRPWMIGFSGGKDSTLLCCLVMEMLQRLPTEKRNKTVYIVSSDTMVENPIVRDYMHRMSEMINNVGAELNIKADIIYPKVEDTFWSKVIGLGYPTPEAPGFRWCTERLKIHPMNAYTLETIKNNGEVILLLGVRKAESTYRANNIRAREIEGKLLVPHNDIENAYVYNPLTEIPNEEVWNFLLKGDAISPWGSDNKYLFSLYQGENLGEEQSVIGEIDKEKIPVTGNSRFGCWICTMV
;
A
#
# COMPACT_ATOMS: atom_id res chain seq x y z
N MET A 1 -8.07 27.16 2.85
CA MET A 1 -7.53 27.38 4.21
C MET A 1 -6.04 27.09 4.14
N ALA A 2 -5.17 28.02 4.53
CA ALA A 2 -3.74 27.77 4.59
C ALA A 2 -3.48 26.80 5.75
N TYR A 3 -2.89 25.65 5.47
CA TYR A 3 -2.47 24.68 6.48
C TYR A 3 -1.37 25.29 7.35
N THR A 4 -1.53 25.22 8.66
CA THR A 4 -0.47 25.54 9.62
C THR A 4 0.64 24.49 9.48
N GLY A 5 1.92 24.86 9.67
CA GLY A 5 3.14 24.13 9.31
C GLY A 5 3.24 22.61 9.58
N GLU A 6 2.36 22.02 10.41
CA GLU A 6 2.32 20.58 10.72
C GLU A 6 1.93 19.68 9.52
N PHE A 7 1.27 20.22 8.49
CA PHE A 7 0.83 19.45 7.32
C PHE A 7 1.53 19.83 6.02
N GLN A 8 2.54 20.71 6.09
CA GLN A 8 3.25 21.18 4.90
C GLN A 8 3.91 20.03 4.13
N VAL A 9 4.42 19.03 4.82
CA VAL A 9 5.07 17.87 4.20
C VAL A 9 4.14 17.10 3.25
N TYR A 10 2.85 16.98 3.58
CA TYR A 10 1.88 16.30 2.71
C TYR A 10 1.48 17.15 1.51
N GLU A 11 1.39 18.46 1.71
CA GLU A 11 1.15 19.39 0.61
C GLU A 11 2.29 19.35 -0.41
N ASP A 12 3.53 19.30 0.06
CA ASP A 12 4.72 19.20 -0.80
C ASP A 12 4.70 17.86 -1.59
N ILE A 13 4.35 16.75 -0.92
CA ILE A 13 4.20 15.45 -1.57
C ILE A 13 3.06 15.45 -2.61
N ILE A 14 1.90 16.00 -2.26
CA ILE A 14 0.76 16.09 -3.19
C ILE A 14 1.15 16.93 -4.41
N GLN A 15 1.87 18.02 -4.21
CA GLN A 15 2.35 18.86 -5.29
C GLN A 15 3.36 18.13 -6.17
N GLU A 16 4.34 17.45 -5.58
CA GLU A 16 5.32 16.62 -6.32
C GLU A 16 4.62 15.54 -7.12
N MET A 17 3.71 14.76 -6.49
CA MET A 17 2.91 13.74 -7.16
C MET A 17 2.11 14.32 -8.33
N SER A 18 1.52 15.51 -8.16
CA SER A 18 0.76 16.18 -9.21
C SER A 18 1.62 16.51 -10.43
N ILE A 19 2.86 16.95 -10.21
CA ILE A 19 3.83 17.22 -11.29
C ILE A 19 4.19 15.92 -12.00
N VAL A 20 4.56 14.87 -11.25
CA VAL A 20 4.91 13.54 -11.80
C VAL A 20 3.73 12.93 -12.55
N TYR A 21 2.51 13.05 -12.01
CA TYR A 21 1.30 12.52 -12.64
C TYR A 21 1.02 13.18 -13.99
N GLN A 22 1.16 14.49 -14.09
CA GLN A 22 0.85 15.25 -15.30
C GLN A 22 1.96 15.21 -16.36
N HIS A 23 3.17 14.72 -16.00
CA HIS A 23 4.34 14.71 -16.89
C HIS A 23 4.16 13.80 -18.11
N ASP A 24 3.42 12.68 -17.96
CA ASP A 24 3.24 11.67 -19.00
C ASP A 24 1.86 10.97 -18.92
N LYS A 25 1.69 9.94 -19.75
CA LYS A 25 0.44 9.15 -19.81
C LYS A 25 0.57 7.73 -19.25
N ARG A 26 1.72 7.37 -18.68
CA ARG A 26 1.94 6.04 -18.10
C ARG A 26 0.96 5.81 -16.95
N PRO A 27 0.22 4.69 -16.93
CA PRO A 27 -0.65 4.39 -15.80
C PRO A 27 0.17 4.26 -14.52
N TRP A 28 -0.47 4.62 -13.42
CA TRP A 28 0.09 4.39 -12.09
C TRP A 28 -0.46 3.10 -11.50
N MET A 29 0.38 2.38 -10.77
CA MET A 29 -0.02 1.18 -10.06
C MET A 29 0.47 1.27 -8.61
N ILE A 30 -0.45 1.20 -7.66
CA ILE A 30 -0.20 1.26 -6.23
C ILE A 30 -0.36 -0.14 -5.64
N GLY A 31 0.70 -0.66 -5.01
CA GLY A 31 0.58 -1.86 -4.18
C GLY A 31 -0.13 -1.55 -2.87
N PHE A 32 -1.34 -2.07 -2.69
CA PHE A 32 -2.17 -1.83 -1.51
C PHE A 32 -2.26 -3.08 -0.63
N SER A 33 -1.65 -3.03 0.55
CA SER A 33 -1.66 -4.12 1.52
C SER A 33 -2.72 -3.96 2.63
N GLY A 34 -3.49 -2.86 2.62
CA GLY A 34 -4.38 -2.48 3.71
C GLY A 34 -3.66 -1.96 4.97
N GLY A 35 -2.32 -1.92 4.96
CA GLY A 35 -1.54 -1.36 6.06
C GLY A 35 -1.45 0.18 6.02
N LYS A 36 -1.05 0.78 7.14
CA LYS A 36 -1.00 2.25 7.32
C LYS A 36 -0.30 3.01 6.20
N ASP A 37 0.84 2.50 5.73
CA ASP A 37 1.67 3.20 4.74
C ASP A 37 1.05 3.17 3.33
N SER A 38 0.49 2.02 2.92
CA SER A 38 -0.25 1.92 1.67
C SER A 38 -1.58 2.68 1.72
N THR A 39 -2.22 2.75 2.88
CA THR A 39 -3.43 3.56 3.09
C THR A 39 -3.11 5.05 2.95
N LEU A 40 -2.03 5.52 3.60
CA LEU A 40 -1.56 6.90 3.44
C LEU A 40 -1.29 7.24 1.96
N LEU A 41 -0.56 6.37 1.26
CA LEU A 41 -0.27 6.58 -0.16
C LEU A 41 -1.53 6.71 -1.01
N CYS A 42 -2.49 5.82 -0.82
CA CYS A 42 -3.78 5.88 -1.53
C CYS A 42 -4.56 7.14 -1.19
N CYS A 43 -4.59 7.56 0.09
CA CYS A 43 -5.24 8.81 0.50
C CYS A 43 -4.64 10.01 -0.22
N LEU A 44 -3.31 10.14 -0.23
CA LEU A 44 -2.62 11.27 -0.87
C LEU A 44 -2.82 11.28 -2.39
N VAL A 45 -2.79 10.11 -3.05
CA VAL A 45 -3.05 10.01 -4.49
C VAL A 45 -4.50 10.39 -4.81
N MET A 46 -5.48 9.92 -4.02
CA MET A 46 -6.88 10.29 -4.25
C MET A 46 -7.11 11.78 -4.01
N GLU A 47 -6.52 12.35 -2.96
CA GLU A 47 -6.59 13.78 -2.69
C GLU A 47 -5.95 14.62 -3.81
N MET A 48 -4.78 14.19 -4.31
CA MET A 48 -4.16 14.81 -5.48
C MET A 48 -5.10 14.79 -6.69
N LEU A 49 -5.71 13.63 -7.00
CA LEU A 49 -6.61 13.50 -8.14
C LEU A 49 -7.89 14.33 -7.97
N GLN A 50 -8.43 14.45 -6.76
CA GLN A 50 -9.60 15.29 -6.48
C GLN A 50 -9.30 16.78 -6.73
N ARG A 51 -8.06 17.23 -6.45
CA ARG A 51 -7.63 18.61 -6.71
C ARG A 51 -7.36 18.90 -8.18
N LEU A 52 -7.11 17.86 -9.00
CA LEU A 52 -6.89 18.03 -10.43
C LEU A 52 -8.22 18.22 -11.17
N PRO A 53 -8.25 19.11 -12.18
CA PRO A 53 -9.38 19.19 -13.13
C PRO A 53 -9.61 17.84 -13.82
N THR A 54 -10.87 17.53 -14.14
CA THR A 54 -11.25 16.22 -14.72
C THR A 54 -10.50 15.92 -16.02
N GLU A 55 -10.29 16.92 -16.87
CA GLU A 55 -9.56 16.81 -18.13
C GLU A 55 -8.07 16.46 -17.96
N LYS A 56 -7.52 16.67 -16.77
CA LYS A 56 -6.14 16.30 -16.43
C LYS A 56 -6.01 14.91 -15.81
N ARG A 57 -7.10 14.25 -15.46
CA ARG A 57 -7.15 12.86 -14.96
C ARG A 57 -7.14 11.86 -16.12
N ASN A 58 -6.08 11.91 -16.95
CA ASN A 58 -6.03 11.29 -18.27
C ASN A 58 -5.40 9.90 -18.31
N LYS A 59 -5.04 9.31 -17.17
CA LYS A 59 -4.49 7.97 -17.05
C LYS A 59 -5.10 7.22 -15.89
N THR A 60 -5.19 5.90 -16.03
CA THR A 60 -5.73 5.04 -14.98
C THR A 60 -4.74 4.87 -13.82
N VAL A 61 -5.24 4.93 -12.60
CA VAL A 61 -4.52 4.55 -11.40
C VAL A 61 -5.06 3.22 -10.92
N TYR A 62 -4.24 2.17 -10.99
CA TYR A 62 -4.55 0.84 -10.49
C TYR A 62 -4.16 0.76 -9.01
N ILE A 63 -5.06 0.32 -8.15
CA ILE A 63 -4.79 -0.01 -6.75
C ILE A 63 -4.88 -1.53 -6.63
N VAL A 64 -3.74 -2.19 -6.42
CA VAL A 64 -3.66 -3.65 -6.54
C VAL A 64 -3.33 -4.27 -5.20
N SER A 65 -4.21 -5.15 -4.73
CA SER A 65 -4.05 -5.92 -3.50
C SER A 65 -3.80 -7.38 -3.81
N SER A 66 -2.83 -8.01 -3.12
CA SER A 66 -2.57 -9.44 -3.26
C SER A 66 -3.20 -10.21 -2.11
N ASP A 67 -4.23 -11.02 -2.38
CA ASP A 67 -4.77 -12.00 -1.43
C ASP A 67 -3.97 -13.29 -1.55
N THR A 68 -3.19 -13.61 -0.53
CA THR A 68 -2.37 -14.84 -0.49
C THR A 68 -3.19 -16.10 -0.25
N MET A 69 -4.51 -15.97 0.01
CA MET A 69 -5.44 -17.03 0.39
C MET A 69 -5.12 -17.68 1.76
N VAL A 70 -4.17 -17.11 2.50
CA VAL A 70 -3.76 -17.52 3.85
C VAL A 70 -3.50 -16.29 4.76
N GLU A 71 -4.06 -15.15 4.41
CA GLU A 71 -4.09 -13.97 5.28
C GLU A 71 -5.00 -14.25 6.49
N ASN A 72 -4.77 -13.51 7.59
CA ASN A 72 -5.73 -13.48 8.69
C ASN A 72 -7.12 -13.10 8.13
N PRO A 73 -8.19 -13.87 8.41
CA PRO A 73 -9.53 -13.63 7.84
C PRO A 73 -10.01 -12.18 8.02
N ILE A 74 -9.75 -11.57 9.18
CA ILE A 74 -10.15 -10.18 9.48
C ILE A 74 -9.43 -9.20 8.53
N VAL A 75 -8.13 -9.40 8.32
CA VAL A 75 -7.33 -8.56 7.44
C VAL A 75 -7.73 -8.75 5.98
N ARG A 76 -8.01 -10.00 5.58
CA ARG A 76 -8.50 -10.31 4.24
C ARG A 76 -9.84 -9.61 3.98
N ASP A 77 -10.80 -9.78 4.86
CA ASP A 77 -12.13 -9.19 4.71
C ASP A 77 -12.06 -7.64 4.74
N TYR A 78 -11.16 -7.07 5.57
CA TYR A 78 -10.87 -5.64 5.55
C TYR A 78 -10.33 -5.20 4.18
N MET A 79 -9.32 -5.88 3.64
CA MET A 79 -8.72 -5.55 2.34
C MET A 79 -9.74 -5.64 1.20
N HIS A 80 -10.59 -6.68 1.18
CA HIS A 80 -11.66 -6.84 0.19
C HIS A 80 -12.65 -5.68 0.26
N ARG A 81 -13.13 -5.35 1.46
CA ARG A 81 -14.04 -4.21 1.69
C ARG A 81 -13.41 -2.88 1.25
N MET A 82 -12.12 -2.66 1.55
CA MET A 82 -11.43 -1.44 1.10
C MET A 82 -11.40 -1.35 -0.42
N SER A 83 -11.10 -2.46 -1.11
CA SER A 83 -11.09 -2.51 -2.58
C SER A 83 -12.46 -2.15 -3.18
N GLU A 84 -13.55 -2.67 -2.62
CA GLU A 84 -14.92 -2.32 -3.03
C GLU A 84 -15.23 -0.84 -2.80
N MET A 85 -14.92 -0.32 -1.60
CA MET A 85 -15.15 1.09 -1.26
C MET A 85 -14.34 2.02 -2.17
N ILE A 86 -13.09 1.69 -2.46
CA ILE A 86 -12.24 2.45 -3.39
C ILE A 86 -12.85 2.45 -4.79
N ASN A 87 -13.34 1.32 -5.30
CA ASN A 87 -13.98 1.25 -6.61
C ASN A 87 -15.26 2.08 -6.69
N ASN A 88 -16.06 2.14 -5.60
CA ASN A 88 -17.30 2.93 -5.57
C ASN A 88 -17.06 4.44 -5.79
N VAL A 89 -15.95 4.98 -5.28
CA VAL A 89 -15.60 6.40 -5.44
C VAL A 89 -14.56 6.64 -6.52
N GLY A 90 -13.85 5.60 -6.91
CA GLY A 90 -12.68 5.67 -7.81
C GLY A 90 -13.04 5.95 -9.27
N ALA A 91 -14.25 5.61 -9.71
CA ALA A 91 -14.66 5.74 -11.11
C ALA A 91 -14.54 7.19 -11.61
N GLU A 92 -14.92 8.18 -10.81
CA GLU A 92 -14.80 9.61 -11.15
C GLU A 92 -13.36 10.13 -11.16
N LEU A 93 -12.45 9.40 -10.50
CA LEU A 93 -11.04 9.74 -10.39
C LEU A 93 -10.15 8.93 -11.35
N ASN A 94 -10.76 8.10 -12.22
CA ASN A 94 -10.06 7.14 -13.07
C ASN A 94 -9.18 6.16 -12.27
N ILE A 95 -9.69 5.71 -11.12
CA ILE A 95 -9.08 4.71 -10.25
C ILE A 95 -9.77 3.37 -10.42
N LYS A 96 -9.00 2.29 -10.42
CA LYS A 96 -9.49 0.92 -10.43
C LYS A 96 -8.77 0.12 -9.34
N ALA A 97 -9.52 -0.49 -8.42
CA ALA A 97 -8.98 -1.37 -7.39
C ALA A 97 -9.23 -2.83 -7.77
N ASP A 98 -8.17 -3.61 -7.85
CA ASP A 98 -8.19 -5.03 -8.19
C ASP A 98 -7.56 -5.87 -7.06
N ILE A 99 -8.12 -7.06 -6.85
CA ILE A 99 -7.53 -8.08 -5.96
C ILE A 99 -6.98 -9.19 -6.84
N ILE A 100 -5.72 -9.50 -6.64
CA ILE A 100 -5.01 -10.54 -7.37
C ILE A 100 -4.70 -11.73 -6.46
N TYR A 101 -4.62 -12.90 -7.08
CA TYR A 101 -4.44 -14.17 -6.39
C TYR A 101 -3.23 -14.93 -6.95
N PRO A 102 -2.56 -15.78 -6.14
CA PRO A 102 -1.58 -16.72 -6.67
C PRO A 102 -2.27 -17.72 -7.61
N LYS A 103 -1.54 -18.24 -8.59
CA LYS A 103 -2.01 -19.36 -9.38
C LYS A 103 -2.27 -20.57 -8.48
N VAL A 104 -3.21 -21.46 -8.87
CA VAL A 104 -3.59 -22.63 -8.06
C VAL A 104 -2.39 -23.47 -7.65
N GLU A 105 -1.48 -23.71 -8.60
CA GLU A 105 -0.25 -24.47 -8.37
C GLU A 105 0.73 -23.79 -7.42
N ASP A 106 0.64 -22.47 -7.23
CA ASP A 106 1.50 -21.67 -6.35
C ASP A 106 0.87 -21.38 -5.00
N THR A 107 -0.41 -21.74 -4.77
CA THR A 107 -1.05 -21.54 -3.46
C THR A 107 -0.30 -22.29 -2.36
N PHE A 108 -0.43 -21.79 -1.13
CA PHE A 108 0.23 -22.39 0.05
C PHE A 108 -0.13 -23.87 0.19
N TRP A 109 -1.40 -24.22 0.05
CA TRP A 109 -1.87 -25.59 0.21
C TRP A 109 -1.38 -26.52 -0.90
N SER A 110 -1.36 -26.06 -2.15
CA SER A 110 -0.78 -26.83 -3.25
C SER A 110 0.70 -27.12 -3.05
N LYS A 111 1.46 -26.16 -2.49
CA LYS A 111 2.90 -26.36 -2.21
C LYS A 111 3.12 -27.27 -1.02
N VAL A 112 2.47 -27.02 0.11
CA VAL A 112 2.73 -27.79 1.34
C VAL A 112 2.12 -29.19 1.28
N ILE A 113 0.82 -29.30 0.97
CA ILE A 113 0.13 -30.60 0.95
C ILE A 113 0.39 -31.34 -0.36
N GLY A 114 0.30 -30.62 -1.51
CA GLY A 114 0.42 -31.26 -2.82
C GLY A 114 1.85 -31.65 -3.18
N LEU A 115 2.83 -30.81 -2.86
CA LEU A 115 4.23 -30.98 -3.29
C LEU A 115 5.21 -31.24 -2.11
N GLY A 116 4.73 -31.27 -0.86
CA GLY A 116 5.58 -31.54 0.29
C GLY A 116 6.60 -30.44 0.61
N TYR A 117 6.31 -29.19 0.23
CA TYR A 117 7.18 -28.08 0.61
C TYR A 117 7.20 -27.92 2.13
N PRO A 118 8.36 -27.66 2.75
CA PRO A 118 8.42 -27.32 4.14
C PRO A 118 7.68 -25.98 4.38
N THR A 119 7.16 -25.80 5.58
CA THR A 119 6.59 -24.50 6.00
C THR A 119 7.67 -23.41 5.91
N PRO A 120 7.28 -22.17 5.55
CA PRO A 120 8.25 -21.07 5.52
C PRO A 120 8.87 -20.85 6.88
N GLU A 121 10.20 -20.72 6.94
CA GLU A 121 10.97 -20.50 8.18
C GLU A 121 11.89 -19.29 8.04
N ALA A 122 12.11 -18.58 9.16
CA ALA A 122 13.14 -17.56 9.28
C ALA A 122 14.49 -18.15 9.73
N PRO A 123 15.62 -17.55 9.36
CA PRO A 123 15.82 -16.60 8.28
C PRO A 123 16.19 -17.31 6.98
N GLY A 124 15.46 -17.08 5.90
CA GLY A 124 15.95 -17.42 4.57
C GLY A 124 15.01 -18.24 3.70
N PHE A 125 14.17 -19.13 4.23
CA PHE A 125 13.28 -19.95 3.40
C PHE A 125 11.86 -19.36 3.32
N ARG A 126 11.73 -18.23 2.60
CA ARG A 126 10.48 -17.47 2.46
C ARG A 126 9.85 -17.61 1.07
N TRP A 127 9.77 -18.82 0.55
CA TRP A 127 9.17 -19.09 -0.75
C TRP A 127 7.74 -18.53 -0.92
N CYS A 128 7.01 -18.42 0.21
CA CYS A 128 5.64 -17.88 0.21
C CYS A 128 5.58 -16.42 -0.26
N THR A 129 6.53 -15.56 0.11
CA THR A 129 6.56 -14.17 -0.34
C THR A 129 6.66 -14.09 -1.85
N GLU A 130 7.56 -14.88 -2.44
CA GLU A 130 7.76 -14.91 -3.88
C GLU A 130 6.52 -15.44 -4.61
N ARG A 131 6.02 -16.61 -4.18
CA ARG A 131 4.93 -17.31 -4.87
C ARG A 131 3.56 -16.65 -4.68
N LEU A 132 3.27 -16.19 -3.44
CA LEU A 132 1.93 -15.71 -3.09
C LEU A 132 1.76 -14.21 -3.28
N LYS A 133 2.84 -13.41 -3.33
CA LYS A 133 2.76 -11.95 -3.43
C LYS A 133 3.48 -11.42 -4.68
N ILE A 134 4.77 -11.77 -4.85
CA ILE A 134 5.59 -11.18 -5.92
C ILE A 134 5.15 -11.68 -7.31
N HIS A 135 4.98 -13.00 -7.50
CA HIS A 135 4.59 -13.54 -8.80
C HIS A 135 3.24 -13.02 -9.30
N PRO A 136 2.14 -13.01 -8.49
CA PRO A 136 0.89 -12.42 -8.92
C PRO A 136 1.02 -10.93 -9.30
N MET A 137 1.76 -10.15 -8.49
CA MET A 137 1.98 -8.73 -8.74
C MET A 137 2.76 -8.51 -10.04
N ASN A 138 3.83 -9.29 -10.26
CA ASN A 138 4.61 -9.20 -11.49
C ASN A 138 3.77 -9.59 -12.72
N ALA A 139 2.93 -10.62 -12.62
CA ALA A 139 2.04 -11.01 -13.71
C ALA A 139 1.05 -9.88 -14.06
N TYR A 140 0.43 -9.26 -13.05
CA TYR A 140 -0.47 -8.13 -13.27
C TYR A 140 0.27 -6.91 -13.85
N THR A 141 1.48 -6.64 -13.38
CA THR A 141 2.34 -5.55 -13.90
C THR A 141 2.68 -5.77 -15.37
N LEU A 142 3.09 -6.99 -15.75
CA LEU A 142 3.41 -7.34 -17.13
C LEU A 142 2.19 -7.23 -18.06
N GLU A 143 1.00 -7.64 -17.57
CA GLU A 143 -0.25 -7.47 -18.32
C GLU A 143 -0.57 -5.98 -18.51
N THR A 144 -0.38 -5.16 -17.49
CA THR A 144 -0.56 -3.71 -17.58
C THR A 144 0.40 -3.09 -18.60
N ILE A 145 1.68 -3.51 -18.60
CA ILE A 145 2.69 -3.06 -19.58
C ILE A 145 2.28 -3.48 -21.00
N LYS A 146 1.83 -4.71 -21.18
CA LYS A 146 1.36 -5.19 -22.49
C LYS A 146 0.26 -4.31 -23.08
N ASN A 147 -0.62 -3.78 -22.23
CA ASN A 147 -1.75 -2.96 -22.66
C ASN A 147 -1.40 -1.46 -22.81
N ASN A 148 -0.39 -0.96 -22.09
CA ASN A 148 -0.09 0.47 -21.98
C ASN A 148 1.35 0.84 -22.41
N GLY A 149 2.21 -0.13 -22.68
CA GLY A 149 3.62 0.06 -23.02
C GLY A 149 4.53 0.16 -21.82
N GLU A 150 4.22 1.00 -20.86
CA GLU A 150 4.98 1.24 -19.63
C GLU A 150 4.05 1.42 -18.43
N VAL A 151 4.59 1.31 -17.21
CA VAL A 151 3.86 1.54 -15.96
C VAL A 151 4.75 2.20 -14.90
N ILE A 152 4.18 3.02 -14.03
CA ILE A 152 4.85 3.56 -12.85
C ILE A 152 4.26 2.89 -11.61
N LEU A 153 5.11 2.16 -10.87
CA LEU A 153 4.76 1.50 -9.61
C LEU A 153 4.98 2.48 -8.45
N LEU A 154 3.93 2.79 -7.72
CA LEU A 154 4.00 3.60 -6.51
C LEU A 154 4.05 2.68 -5.29
N LEU A 155 5.08 2.85 -4.46
CA LEU A 155 5.28 2.04 -3.27
C LEU A 155 5.27 2.94 -2.02
N GLY A 156 4.51 2.55 -1.02
CA GLY A 156 4.46 3.21 0.29
C GLY A 156 5.63 2.84 1.19
N VAL A 157 6.84 2.68 0.64
CA VAL A 157 8.03 2.33 1.41
C VAL A 157 8.66 3.58 2.02
N ARG A 158 9.14 3.44 3.28
CA ARG A 158 9.75 4.56 4.02
C ARG A 158 11.08 4.14 4.65
N LYS A 159 12.05 5.07 4.69
CA LYS A 159 13.35 4.85 5.37
C LYS A 159 13.17 4.58 6.87
N ALA A 160 12.17 5.19 7.49
CA ALA A 160 11.87 5.04 8.93
C ALA A 160 11.33 3.66 9.34
N GLU A 161 10.98 2.76 8.41
CA GLU A 161 10.42 1.44 8.75
C GLU A 161 11.46 0.44 9.25
N SER A 162 12.66 0.44 8.68
CA SER A 162 13.79 -0.39 9.13
C SER A 162 15.08 0.02 8.44
N THR A 163 16.22 -0.25 9.10
CA THR A 163 17.57 -0.04 8.55
C THR A 163 17.77 -0.78 7.22
N TYR A 164 17.21 -2.01 7.10
CA TYR A 164 17.27 -2.79 5.87
C TYR A 164 16.55 -2.09 4.70
N ARG A 165 15.35 -1.53 4.95
CA ARG A 165 14.61 -0.77 3.94
C ARG A 165 15.31 0.52 3.56
N ALA A 166 15.82 1.26 4.56
CA ALA A 166 16.59 2.47 4.31
C ALA A 166 17.80 2.21 3.39
N ASN A 167 18.54 1.13 3.63
CA ASN A 167 19.69 0.76 2.81
C ASN A 167 19.27 0.34 1.39
N ASN A 168 18.18 -0.42 1.24
CA ASN A 168 17.67 -0.82 -0.07
C ASN A 168 17.14 0.38 -0.89
N ILE A 169 16.50 1.35 -0.23
CA ILE A 169 16.07 2.58 -0.88
C ILE A 169 17.30 3.36 -1.36
N ARG A 170 18.26 3.64 -0.47
CA ARG A 170 19.49 4.37 -0.83
C ARG A 170 20.27 3.72 -1.98
N ALA A 171 20.34 2.38 -1.99
CA ALA A 171 21.03 1.64 -3.05
C ALA A 171 20.35 1.78 -4.43
N ARG A 172 19.10 2.19 -4.46
CA ARG A 172 18.30 2.37 -5.69
C ARG A 172 18.06 3.82 -6.04
N GLU A 173 18.30 4.75 -5.13
CA GLU A 173 18.18 6.19 -5.40
C GLU A 173 19.18 6.58 -6.49
N ILE A 174 18.68 7.25 -7.53
CA ILE A 174 19.49 7.90 -8.55
C ILE A 174 19.36 9.39 -8.29
N GLU A 175 20.49 10.06 -8.00
CA GLU A 175 20.50 11.48 -7.68
C GLU A 175 19.77 12.32 -8.75
N GLY A 176 18.83 13.13 -8.30
CA GLY A 176 18.00 13.99 -9.17
C GLY A 176 16.90 13.28 -9.96
N LYS A 177 16.64 11.98 -9.72
CA LYS A 177 15.54 11.25 -10.37
C LYS A 177 14.49 10.78 -9.38
N LEU A 178 13.24 11.18 -9.57
CA LEU A 178 12.09 10.70 -8.83
C LEU A 178 11.63 9.30 -9.28
N LEU A 179 11.80 9.00 -10.57
CA LEU A 179 11.44 7.72 -11.18
C LEU A 179 12.69 6.89 -11.43
N VAL A 180 12.72 5.69 -10.88
CA VAL A 180 13.83 4.75 -11.01
C VAL A 180 13.34 3.50 -11.77
N PRO A 181 14.10 2.97 -12.76
CA PRO A 181 13.72 1.72 -13.43
C PRO A 181 13.57 0.58 -12.42
N HIS A 182 12.56 -0.27 -12.65
CA HIS A 182 12.40 -1.49 -11.86
C HIS A 182 13.54 -2.48 -12.20
N ASN A 183 14.06 -3.20 -11.19
CA ASN A 183 15.24 -4.06 -11.40
C ASN A 183 14.97 -5.27 -12.30
N ASP A 184 13.76 -5.86 -12.19
CA ASP A 184 13.44 -7.16 -12.77
C ASP A 184 12.37 -7.08 -13.87
N ILE A 185 11.70 -5.94 -14.01
CA ILE A 185 10.61 -5.77 -14.98
C ILE A 185 10.97 -4.61 -15.91
N GLU A 186 11.22 -4.95 -17.16
CA GLU A 186 11.44 -3.96 -18.22
C GLU A 186 10.18 -3.12 -18.45
N ASN A 187 10.34 -1.83 -18.75
CA ASN A 187 9.25 -0.87 -18.94
C ASN A 187 8.39 -0.58 -17.68
N ALA A 188 8.87 -1.00 -16.50
CA ALA A 188 8.34 -0.59 -15.21
C ALA A 188 9.28 0.41 -14.54
N TYR A 189 8.71 1.42 -13.90
CA TYR A 189 9.41 2.42 -13.12
C TYR A 189 8.86 2.44 -11.70
N VAL A 190 9.69 2.78 -10.74
CA VAL A 190 9.31 2.87 -9.32
C VAL A 190 9.34 4.32 -8.88
N TYR A 191 8.31 4.72 -8.15
CA TYR A 191 8.17 6.01 -7.51
C TYR A 191 7.81 5.82 -6.03
N ASN A 192 8.58 6.41 -5.13
CA ASN A 192 8.45 6.27 -3.69
C ASN A 192 8.20 7.63 -3.02
N PRO A 193 6.99 8.21 -3.09
CA PRO A 193 6.74 9.56 -2.58
C PRO A 193 6.81 9.68 -1.06
N LEU A 194 6.72 8.56 -0.32
CA LEU A 194 6.67 8.55 1.14
C LEU A 194 8.04 8.29 1.80
N THR A 195 9.11 8.24 1.04
CA THR A 195 10.45 7.77 1.49
C THR A 195 10.91 8.43 2.79
N GLU A 196 10.70 9.74 2.95
CA GLU A 196 11.20 10.52 4.09
C GLU A 196 10.17 10.70 5.22
N ILE A 197 8.95 10.17 5.10
CA ILE A 197 7.88 10.35 6.09
C ILE A 197 8.20 9.56 7.38
N PRO A 198 8.26 10.20 8.57
CA PRO A 198 8.40 9.53 9.86
C PRO A 198 7.17 8.69 10.22
N ASN A 199 7.32 7.75 11.17
CA ASN A 199 6.20 6.89 11.61
C ASN A 199 5.05 7.69 12.24
N GLU A 200 5.38 8.69 13.02
CA GLU A 200 4.42 9.55 13.72
C GLU A 200 3.52 10.29 12.72
N GLU A 201 4.12 10.81 11.66
CA GLU A 201 3.40 11.55 10.64
C GLU A 201 2.36 10.67 9.93
N VAL A 202 2.64 9.40 9.65
CA VAL A 202 1.65 8.51 9.02
C VAL A 202 0.35 8.50 9.81
N TRP A 203 0.43 8.33 11.13
CA TRP A 203 -0.75 8.30 11.98
C TRP A 203 -1.37 9.69 12.18
N ASN A 204 -0.54 10.74 12.28
CA ASN A 204 -1.02 12.13 12.34
C ASN A 204 -1.91 12.46 11.14
N PHE A 205 -1.54 11.99 9.94
CA PHE A 205 -2.37 12.17 8.74
C PHE A 205 -3.63 11.31 8.80
N LEU A 206 -3.50 10.00 9.03
CA LEU A 206 -4.62 9.06 8.95
C LEU A 206 -5.68 9.31 10.01
N LEU A 207 -5.30 9.83 11.19
CA LEU A 207 -6.20 10.11 12.31
C LEU A 207 -6.64 11.58 12.37
N LYS A 208 -6.31 12.39 11.35
CA LYS A 208 -6.70 13.81 11.28
C LYS A 208 -8.20 13.96 11.10
N GLY A 209 -8.77 14.94 11.80
CA GLY A 209 -10.19 15.27 11.69
C GLY A 209 -11.08 14.11 12.10
N ASP A 210 -11.98 13.69 11.21
CA ASP A 210 -12.88 12.55 11.44
C ASP A 210 -12.19 11.20 11.28
N ALA A 211 -10.92 11.18 10.89
CA ALA A 211 -10.13 9.97 10.60
C ALA A 211 -10.75 9.09 9.50
N ILE A 212 -11.41 9.71 8.51
CA ILE A 212 -12.06 9.01 7.41
C ILE A 212 -11.20 9.13 6.14
N SER A 213 -10.93 8.00 5.49
CA SER A 213 -10.25 7.95 4.20
C SER A 213 -11.13 8.51 3.07
N PRO A 214 -10.56 8.97 1.94
CA PRO A 214 -11.33 9.48 0.80
C PRO A 214 -12.39 8.53 0.26
N TRP A 215 -12.25 7.23 0.48
CA TRP A 215 -13.24 6.21 0.13
C TRP A 215 -14.23 5.86 1.24
N GLY A 216 -14.20 6.60 2.38
CA GLY A 216 -15.17 6.47 3.46
C GLY A 216 -14.83 5.45 4.54
N SER A 217 -13.62 4.85 4.56
CA SER A 217 -13.24 3.93 5.63
C SER A 217 -12.75 4.68 6.87
N ASP A 218 -13.04 4.11 8.06
CA ASP A 218 -12.59 4.63 9.34
C ASP A 218 -11.16 4.18 9.64
N ASN A 219 -10.24 5.13 9.69
CA ASN A 219 -8.83 4.89 10.01
C ASN A 219 -8.60 4.61 11.50
N LYS A 220 -9.55 4.91 12.40
CA LYS A 220 -9.49 4.50 13.81
C LYS A 220 -9.56 2.98 13.90
N TYR A 221 -10.39 2.34 13.05
CA TYR A 221 -10.41 0.88 12.96
C TYR A 221 -9.06 0.33 12.51
N LEU A 222 -8.45 0.91 11.47
CA LEU A 222 -7.09 0.53 11.06
C LEU A 222 -6.08 0.71 12.21
N PHE A 223 -6.18 1.80 12.97
CA PHE A 223 -5.32 2.04 14.12
C PHE A 223 -5.48 0.99 15.22
N SER A 224 -6.74 0.61 15.55
CA SER A 224 -7.02 -0.44 16.55
C SER A 224 -6.43 -1.80 16.15
N LEU A 225 -6.43 -2.14 14.86
CA LEU A 225 -5.76 -3.34 14.35
C LEU A 225 -4.25 -3.35 14.67
N TYR A 226 -3.60 -2.19 14.67
CA TYR A 226 -2.19 -2.06 15.00
C TYR A 226 -1.93 -2.09 16.50
N GLN A 227 -2.89 -1.70 17.33
CA GLN A 227 -2.77 -1.77 18.79
C GLN A 227 -2.99 -3.18 19.34
N GLY A 228 -3.48 -4.12 18.53
CA GLY A 228 -3.80 -5.47 18.97
C GLY A 228 -5.04 -5.55 19.87
N GLU A 229 -5.89 -4.52 19.87
CA GLU A 229 -7.15 -4.52 20.57
C GLU A 229 -8.07 -5.57 19.98
N ASN A 230 -8.74 -6.34 20.86
CA ASN A 230 -9.56 -7.51 20.53
C ASN A 230 -10.58 -7.20 19.43
N LEU A 231 -10.40 -7.82 18.28
CA LEU A 231 -11.21 -7.67 17.07
C LEU A 231 -12.56 -8.44 17.18
N GLY A 232 -13.01 -8.78 18.38
CA GLY A 232 -14.17 -9.65 18.61
C GLY A 232 -15.48 -8.97 18.95
N GLU A 233 -15.50 -7.68 19.21
CA GLU A 233 -16.73 -6.94 19.52
C GLU A 233 -16.79 -5.63 18.74
N GLU A 234 -17.94 -5.36 18.11
CA GLU A 234 -18.32 -4.05 17.58
C GLU A 234 -18.46 -3.04 18.71
N GLN A 235 -17.36 -2.66 19.33
CA GLN A 235 -17.36 -1.54 20.26
C GLN A 235 -16.94 -0.28 19.52
N SER A 236 -17.87 0.65 19.49
CA SER A 236 -17.63 2.04 19.12
C SER A 236 -16.50 2.59 19.98
N VAL A 237 -15.29 2.65 19.42
CA VAL A 237 -14.17 3.35 20.05
C VAL A 237 -14.45 4.85 19.95
N ILE A 238 -15.35 5.34 20.81
CA ILE A 238 -15.56 6.76 21.09
C ILE A 238 -14.72 7.07 22.34
N GLY A 239 -13.43 7.27 22.13
CA GLY A 239 -12.49 7.76 23.13
C GLY A 239 -11.48 8.69 22.47
N GLU A 240 -11.05 9.71 23.17
CA GLU A 240 -9.93 10.56 22.74
C GLU A 240 -8.73 9.66 22.48
N ILE A 241 -8.18 9.75 21.26
CA ILE A 241 -6.98 9.01 20.87
C ILE A 241 -5.82 9.59 21.68
N ASP A 242 -5.35 8.79 22.62
CA ASP A 242 -4.19 9.15 23.43
C ASP A 242 -2.94 9.15 22.55
N LYS A 243 -2.48 10.34 22.17
CA LYS A 243 -1.30 10.53 21.32
C LYS A 243 -0.02 9.92 21.90
N GLU A 244 0.02 9.71 23.23
CA GLU A 244 1.15 9.05 23.91
C GLU A 244 1.21 7.53 23.65
N LYS A 245 0.13 6.94 23.14
CA LYS A 245 0.03 5.50 22.83
C LYS A 245 0.19 5.15 21.35
N ILE A 246 0.72 6.06 20.54
CA ILE A 246 1.04 5.71 19.14
C ILE A 246 2.01 4.52 19.14
N PRO A 247 1.64 3.36 18.55
CA PRO A 247 2.52 2.20 18.56
C PRO A 247 3.79 2.51 17.80
N VAL A 248 4.90 2.59 18.51
CA VAL A 248 6.25 2.79 17.95
C VAL A 248 6.73 1.55 17.18
N THR A 249 5.93 0.47 17.19
CA THR A 249 6.33 -0.84 16.70
C THR A 249 6.24 -0.92 15.18
N GLY A 250 7.38 -0.78 14.52
CA GLY A 250 7.57 -1.17 13.12
C GLY A 250 7.37 -2.66 12.85
N ASN A 251 7.01 -3.47 13.84
CA ASN A 251 6.89 -4.92 13.77
C ASN A 251 5.45 -5.45 13.82
N SER A 252 4.44 -4.65 14.17
CA SER A 252 3.04 -5.10 14.04
C SER A 252 2.64 -5.08 12.58
N ARG A 253 2.89 -6.20 11.91
CA ARG A 253 2.44 -6.46 10.53
C ARG A 253 1.30 -7.45 10.59
N PHE A 254 0.27 -7.17 9.80
CA PHE A 254 -0.72 -8.18 9.50
C PHE A 254 0.00 -9.35 8.81
N GLY A 255 0.14 -10.46 9.51
CA GLY A 255 0.77 -11.66 8.99
C GLY A 255 -0.25 -12.66 8.51
N CYS A 256 0.21 -13.60 7.67
CA CYS A 256 -0.59 -14.79 7.35
C CYS A 256 -0.77 -15.62 8.63
N TRP A 257 -1.97 -16.14 8.89
CA TRP A 257 -2.23 -16.94 10.09
C TRP A 257 -1.44 -18.25 10.17
N ILE A 258 -0.85 -18.65 9.05
CA ILE A 258 0.03 -19.81 8.94
C ILE A 258 1.52 -19.44 9.11
N CYS A 259 1.85 -18.16 9.37
CA CYS A 259 3.22 -17.69 9.39
C CYS A 259 3.90 -18.03 10.71
N THR A 260 5.03 -18.72 10.64
CA THR A 260 5.87 -19.03 11.81
C THR A 260 6.82 -17.89 12.20
N MET A 261 6.70 -16.73 11.54
CA MET A 261 7.61 -15.59 11.63
C MET A 261 6.97 -14.35 12.28
N VAL A 262 5.83 -14.53 12.90
CA VAL A 262 5.11 -13.47 13.62
C VAL A 262 5.53 -13.51 15.10
#